data_67613b8197137dfc51e2c7cf503dfe07
#
_entry.id   67613b8197137dfc51e2c7cf503dfe07
#
_cell.length_a   1.000
_cell.length_b   1.000
_cell.length_c   1.000
_cell.angle_alpha   90.00
_cell.angle_beta   90.00
_cell.angle_gamma   90.00
#
_symmetry.space_group_name_H-M   'P 1'
#
loop_
_entity.id
_entity.type
_entity.pdbx_description
1 polymer ?
#
loop_
_entity_poly.entity_id
_entity_poly.type
_entity_poly.pdbx_seq_one_letter_code
_entity_poly.pdbx_strand_id
1 'polypeptide(L)'
;MAGKQERQRKLARERHERRQAREAERQRRARRTAQWASGALVLLALAGILSYTIVRLTSSSASAAKASPSASPSLPTSPSASASPTSSGAATTCSYTPSPPASRKVGLPPAKPDRKASYQATIKTNRGDIVINLLNTKAPCTVNSFVYLASKNYFSNTTCHRLVTTGIFVLQCGDPTGTGQGGPGYRFADENLSRATYPAATVAMANAGPGTNGSQFFLVYKNTALPPNYTPFGTIAAGLNVIQQVAAAGADRKTGDGHPKEKVVIEDVTIKKT
;
A
#
# COMPACT_ATOMS: atom_id res chain seq x y z
N MET A 1 -23.63 49.73 9.63
CA MET A 1 -23.47 48.23 9.46
C MET A 1 -22.29 47.81 8.59
N ALA A 2 -21.80 48.64 7.66
CA ALA A 2 -20.67 48.33 6.76
C ALA A 2 -19.32 48.02 7.44
N GLY A 3 -18.93 48.74 8.49
CA GLY A 3 -17.63 48.59 9.15
C GLY A 3 -17.40 47.25 9.89
N LYS A 4 -18.49 46.52 10.26
CA LYS A 4 -18.40 45.22 10.92
C LYS A 4 -18.09 44.12 9.95
N GLN A 5 -18.66 44.18 8.73
CA GLN A 5 -18.39 43.24 7.63
C GLN A 5 -16.97 43.41 7.09
N GLU A 6 -16.49 44.61 6.98
CA GLU A 6 -15.13 44.91 6.50
C GLU A 6 -14.05 44.40 7.46
N ARG A 7 -14.24 44.58 8.79
CA ARG A 7 -13.39 43.95 9.81
C ARG A 7 -13.38 42.43 9.75
N GLN A 8 -14.54 41.79 9.55
CA GLN A 8 -14.61 40.33 9.43
C GLN A 8 -13.86 39.82 8.18
N ARG A 9 -14.00 40.51 7.06
CA ARG A 9 -13.26 40.16 5.81
C ARG A 9 -11.74 40.33 6.00
N LYS A 10 -11.29 41.36 6.69
CA LYS A 10 -9.87 41.59 7.00
C LYS A 10 -9.30 40.50 7.90
N LEU A 11 -10.00 40.13 8.96
CA LEU A 11 -9.62 39.04 9.85
C LEU A 11 -9.61 37.68 9.16
N ALA A 12 -10.52 37.43 8.23
CA ALA A 12 -10.55 36.21 7.45
C ALA A 12 -9.34 36.11 6.51
N ARG A 13 -8.96 37.19 5.83
CA ARG A 13 -7.75 37.28 5.00
C ARG A 13 -6.48 37.04 5.81
N GLU A 14 -6.32 37.71 6.95
CA GLU A 14 -5.14 37.50 7.83
C GLU A 14 -5.04 36.06 8.35
N ARG A 15 -6.15 35.42 8.69
CA ARG A 15 -6.16 34.00 9.09
C ARG A 15 -5.74 33.06 7.94
N HIS A 16 -6.18 33.34 6.73
CA HIS A 16 -5.84 32.57 5.53
C HIS A 16 -4.35 32.72 5.20
N GLU A 17 -3.81 33.93 5.22
CA GLU A 17 -2.37 34.23 5.01
C GLU A 17 -1.48 33.53 6.05
N ARG A 18 -1.87 33.59 7.33
CA ARG A 18 -1.13 32.90 8.41
C ARG A 18 -1.15 31.36 8.23
N ARG A 19 -2.25 30.77 7.72
CA ARG A 19 -2.31 29.33 7.40
C ARG A 19 -1.37 29.00 6.24
N GLN A 20 -1.42 29.75 5.17
CA GLN A 20 -0.53 29.54 4.01
C GLN A 20 0.94 29.70 4.39
N ALA A 21 1.30 30.70 5.21
CA ALA A 21 2.66 30.88 5.68
C ALA A 21 3.17 29.67 6.50
N ARG A 22 2.34 29.13 7.40
CA ARG A 22 2.68 27.92 8.18
C ARG A 22 2.84 26.68 7.32
N GLU A 23 1.99 26.50 6.29
CA GLU A 23 2.10 25.38 5.34
C GLU A 23 3.35 25.49 4.48
N ALA A 24 3.68 26.70 3.99
CA ALA A 24 4.91 26.94 3.26
C ALA A 24 6.17 26.67 4.10
N GLU A 25 6.14 27.06 5.39
CA GLU A 25 7.25 26.80 6.31
C GLU A 25 7.43 25.29 6.61
N ARG A 26 6.32 24.56 6.80
CA ARG A 26 6.34 23.08 6.93
C ARG A 26 6.94 22.40 5.68
N GLN A 27 6.54 22.84 4.49
CA GLN A 27 7.08 22.32 3.24
C GLN A 27 8.58 22.63 3.08
N ARG A 28 9.03 23.84 3.46
CA ARG A 28 10.46 24.19 3.46
C ARG A 28 11.28 23.35 4.44
N ARG A 29 10.76 23.08 5.64
CA ARG A 29 11.40 22.18 6.62
C ARG A 29 11.47 20.75 6.09
N ALA A 30 10.38 20.22 5.51
CA ALA A 30 10.37 18.89 4.93
C ALA A 30 11.35 18.70 3.76
N ARG A 31 11.49 19.72 2.90
CA ARG A 31 12.49 19.72 1.81
C ARG A 31 13.92 19.74 2.34
N ARG A 32 14.20 20.52 3.39
CA ARG A 32 15.54 20.55 4.01
C ARG A 32 15.90 19.22 4.64
N THR A 33 15.00 18.58 5.40
CA THR A 33 15.24 17.24 5.99
C THR A 33 15.45 16.18 4.92
N ALA A 34 14.70 16.20 3.80
CA ALA A 34 14.90 15.29 2.68
C ALA A 34 16.27 15.46 2.01
N GLN A 35 16.76 16.69 1.85
CA GLN A 35 18.07 16.98 1.29
C GLN A 35 19.22 16.48 2.18
N TRP A 36 19.09 16.63 3.51
CA TRP A 36 20.06 16.11 4.47
C TRP A 36 20.13 14.58 4.48
N ALA A 37 18.96 13.91 4.37
CA ALA A 37 18.90 12.45 4.30
C ALA A 37 19.55 11.91 3.01
N SER A 38 19.35 12.58 1.88
CA SER A 38 19.97 12.20 0.60
C SER A 38 21.50 12.38 0.62
N GLY A 39 22.00 13.45 1.25
CA GLY A 39 23.43 13.69 1.39
C GLY A 39 24.12 12.64 2.25
N ALA A 40 23.50 12.21 3.35
CA ALA A 40 24.04 11.18 4.24
C ALA A 40 24.15 9.81 3.55
N LEU A 41 23.16 9.43 2.71
CA LEU A 41 23.19 8.19 1.95
C LEU A 41 24.32 8.15 0.90
N VAL A 42 24.59 9.27 0.24
CA VAL A 42 25.69 9.36 -0.75
C VAL A 42 27.06 9.23 -0.05
N LEU A 43 27.24 9.84 1.12
CA LEU A 43 28.49 9.73 1.88
C LEU A 43 28.74 8.31 2.40
N LEU A 44 27.70 7.60 2.85
CA LEU A 44 27.81 6.19 3.26
C LEU A 44 28.13 5.27 2.08
N ALA A 45 27.57 5.51 0.90
CA ALA A 45 27.88 4.74 -0.30
C ALA A 45 29.36 4.94 -0.74
N LEU A 46 29.86 6.17 -0.70
CA LEU A 46 31.26 6.47 -1.04
C LEU A 46 32.23 5.86 -0.01
N ALA A 47 31.92 5.88 1.28
CA ALA A 47 32.73 5.23 2.31
C ALA A 47 32.75 3.69 2.13
N GLY A 48 31.62 3.08 1.74
CA GLY A 48 31.54 1.64 1.45
C GLY A 48 32.40 1.23 0.25
N ILE A 49 32.40 2.01 -0.83
CA ILE A 49 33.21 1.76 -2.02
C ILE A 49 34.71 1.89 -1.69
N LEU A 50 35.10 2.91 -0.91
CA LEU A 50 36.48 3.11 -0.50
C LEU A 50 36.98 1.94 0.39
N SER A 51 36.17 1.47 1.33
CA SER A 51 36.50 0.31 2.18
C SER A 51 36.63 -0.97 1.36
N TYR A 52 35.76 -1.19 0.37
CA TYR A 52 35.81 -2.37 -0.50
C TYR A 52 37.08 -2.40 -1.38
N THR A 53 37.53 -1.25 -1.90
CA THR A 53 38.76 -1.15 -2.70
C THR A 53 40.01 -1.37 -1.86
N ILE A 54 40.06 -0.88 -0.62
CA ILE A 54 41.19 -1.11 0.30
C ILE A 54 41.32 -2.60 0.64
N VAL A 55 40.18 -3.29 0.96
CA VAL A 55 40.19 -4.74 1.26
C VAL A 55 40.68 -5.56 0.05
N ARG A 56 40.33 -5.17 -1.17
CA ARG A 56 40.78 -5.84 -2.42
C ARG A 56 42.29 -5.66 -2.68
N LEU A 57 42.86 -4.51 -2.37
CA LEU A 57 44.29 -4.23 -2.58
C LEU A 57 45.20 -4.95 -1.56
N THR A 58 44.68 -5.27 -0.36
CA THR A 58 45.44 -6.01 0.65
C THR A 58 45.37 -7.53 0.52
N SER A 59 44.48 -8.05 -0.34
CA SER A 59 44.32 -9.51 -0.53
C SER A 59 45.16 -10.11 -1.63
N SER A 60 46.04 -9.33 -2.30
CA SER A 60 46.80 -9.79 -3.46
C SER A 60 48.28 -10.12 -3.20
N SER A 61 48.68 -10.34 -1.95
CA SER A 61 50.07 -10.69 -1.64
C SER A 61 50.16 -11.78 -0.59
N ALA A 62 49.93 -13.05 -0.95
CA ALA A 62 50.59 -14.19 -0.30
C ALA A 62 50.34 -15.46 -1.13
N SER A 63 51.36 -15.80 -1.92
CA SER A 63 51.43 -17.08 -2.61
C SER A 63 52.44 -18.00 -1.93
N ALA A 64 52.05 -19.27 -1.78
CA ALA A 64 52.84 -20.49 -1.60
C ALA A 64 53.52 -20.75 -0.25
N ALA A 65 53.06 -21.79 0.45
CA ALA A 65 53.90 -22.95 0.81
C ALA A 65 53.04 -24.11 1.33
N LYS A 66 53.44 -25.30 0.88
CA LYS A 66 53.02 -26.65 1.07
C LYS A 66 53.14 -27.13 2.54
N ALA A 67 52.18 -27.87 3.06
CA ALA A 67 52.33 -29.20 3.74
C ALA A 67 51.07 -29.55 4.55
N SER A 68 50.55 -30.74 4.33
CA SER A 68 49.63 -31.55 5.16
C SER A 68 50.48 -32.46 6.05
N PRO A 69 50.01 -33.19 7.10
CA PRO A 69 48.63 -33.45 7.51
C PRO A 69 48.36 -33.50 9.05
N SER A 70 47.11 -33.70 9.38
CA SER A 70 46.61 -34.46 10.56
C SER A 70 46.20 -33.75 11.85
N ALA A 71 45.00 -34.06 12.18
CA ALA A 71 44.34 -34.23 13.48
C ALA A 71 43.19 -33.26 13.79
N SER A 72 41.97 -33.83 13.71
CA SER A 72 40.76 -33.36 14.41
C SER A 72 40.98 -33.33 15.93
N PRO A 73 40.31 -32.43 16.67
CA PRO A 73 39.13 -32.90 17.36
C PRO A 73 37.90 -31.96 17.31
N SER A 74 36.81 -32.62 17.55
CA SER A 74 35.40 -32.28 17.52
C SER A 74 34.93 -31.12 18.40
N LEU A 75 33.95 -30.27 17.87
CA LEU A 75 32.69 -29.81 18.46
C LEU A 75 32.66 -28.73 19.57
N PRO A 76 31.61 -27.90 19.64
CA PRO A 76 30.20 -28.25 19.55
C PRO A 76 29.35 -27.42 18.59
N THR A 77 28.37 -28.09 18.00
CA THR A 77 27.24 -27.57 17.25
C THR A 77 26.33 -26.67 18.06
N SER A 78 26.17 -25.41 17.64
CA SER A 78 25.03 -24.60 18.01
C SER A 78 23.99 -24.71 16.86
N PRO A 79 22.72 -24.99 17.14
CA PRO A 79 21.72 -25.08 16.10
C PRO A 79 21.33 -23.66 15.65
N SER A 80 21.80 -23.29 14.49
CA SER A 80 21.24 -22.15 13.74
C SER A 80 19.86 -22.58 13.25
N ALA A 81 18.83 -22.16 13.95
CA ALA A 81 17.46 -22.31 13.49
C ALA A 81 17.23 -21.36 12.31
N SER A 82 17.56 -21.87 11.13
CA SER A 82 17.11 -21.31 9.87
C SER A 82 15.60 -21.62 9.75
N ALA A 83 14.77 -20.70 10.20
CA ALA A 83 13.34 -20.76 9.94
C ALA A 83 13.11 -20.44 8.46
N SER A 84 13.19 -21.46 7.62
CA SER A 84 12.57 -21.42 6.29
C SER A 84 11.09 -21.13 6.47
N PRO A 85 10.47 -20.20 5.71
CA PRO A 85 9.04 -20.05 5.71
C PRO A 85 8.42 -21.29 5.08
N THR A 86 7.99 -22.22 5.92
CA THR A 86 7.23 -23.39 5.50
C THR A 86 5.92 -22.89 4.89
N SER A 87 5.79 -23.20 3.61
CA SER A 87 4.60 -23.06 2.78
C SER A 87 3.33 -23.53 3.49
N SER A 88 2.38 -22.61 3.72
CA SER A 88 0.97 -22.71 3.39
C SER A 88 0.20 -23.98 3.80
N GLY A 89 0.04 -24.21 5.06
CA GLY A 89 -1.31 -24.54 5.55
C GLY A 89 -2.05 -23.20 5.69
N ALA A 90 -3.10 -22.97 4.88
CA ALA A 90 -3.84 -21.73 4.96
C ALA A 90 -4.32 -21.51 6.40
N ALA A 91 -3.77 -20.51 7.08
CA ALA A 91 -4.01 -20.25 8.49
C ALA A 91 -5.52 -20.29 8.79
N THR A 92 -5.93 -21.11 9.74
CA THR A 92 -7.34 -21.23 10.16
C THR A 92 -7.84 -19.96 10.84
N THR A 93 -6.92 -19.07 11.21
CA THR A 93 -7.17 -17.81 11.92
C THR A 93 -6.40 -16.67 11.28
N CYS A 94 -7.03 -15.51 11.18
CA CYS A 94 -6.43 -14.28 10.67
C CYS A 94 -5.86 -13.46 11.83
N SER A 95 -4.69 -12.87 11.65
CA SER A 95 -4.07 -11.96 12.61
C SER A 95 -4.17 -10.53 12.10
N TYR A 96 -4.83 -9.65 12.87
CA TYR A 96 -4.95 -8.23 12.61
C TYR A 96 -4.23 -7.46 13.72
N THR A 97 -3.10 -6.87 13.40
CA THR A 97 -2.26 -6.14 14.36
C THR A 97 -2.69 -4.67 14.43
N PRO A 98 -3.01 -4.11 15.60
CA PRO A 98 -3.30 -2.68 15.74
C PRO A 98 -2.20 -1.81 15.14
N SER A 99 -2.59 -0.77 14.40
CA SER A 99 -1.70 0.19 13.73
C SER A 99 -2.39 1.56 13.65
N PRO A 100 -2.49 2.27 14.80
CA PRO A 100 -3.14 3.58 14.85
C PRO A 100 -2.32 4.66 14.11
N PRO A 101 -2.96 5.79 13.72
CA PRO A 101 -4.36 6.11 13.93
C PRO A 101 -5.28 5.47 12.90
N ALA A 102 -6.55 5.19 13.27
CA ALA A 102 -7.60 4.79 12.35
C ALA A 102 -8.24 6.03 11.71
N SER A 103 -8.45 6.01 10.39
CA SER A 103 -9.19 7.07 9.67
C SER A 103 -10.67 7.09 10.03
N ARG A 104 -11.22 5.91 10.32
CA ARG A 104 -12.55 5.67 10.89
C ARG A 104 -12.44 4.57 11.94
N LYS A 105 -13.07 4.77 13.10
CA LYS A 105 -13.05 3.77 14.18
C LYS A 105 -14.01 2.62 13.85
N VAL A 106 -13.47 1.47 13.52
CA VAL A 106 -14.23 0.26 13.16
C VAL A 106 -13.88 -0.96 14.02
N GLY A 107 -12.79 -0.92 14.80
CA GLY A 107 -12.28 -2.08 15.53
C GLY A 107 -11.54 -3.07 14.62
N LEU A 108 -11.33 -4.29 15.12
CA LEU A 108 -10.66 -5.36 14.39
C LEU A 108 -11.67 -6.31 13.75
N PRO A 109 -11.38 -6.86 12.55
CA PRO A 109 -12.17 -7.92 11.97
C PRO A 109 -12.16 -9.19 12.84
N PRO A 110 -13.19 -10.06 12.72
CA PRO A 110 -13.16 -11.38 13.36
C PRO A 110 -11.92 -12.18 12.93
N ALA A 111 -11.27 -12.84 13.88
CA ALA A 111 -10.08 -13.63 13.60
C ALA A 111 -10.37 -14.91 12.79
N LYS A 112 -11.62 -15.42 12.82
CA LYS A 112 -12.03 -16.63 12.08
C LYS A 112 -12.81 -16.23 10.83
N PRO A 113 -12.20 -16.29 9.62
CA PRO A 113 -12.90 -16.04 8.37
C PRO A 113 -13.82 -17.21 8.00
N ASP A 114 -14.94 -16.92 7.35
CA ASP A 114 -15.76 -17.98 6.73
C ASP A 114 -15.14 -18.36 5.36
N ARG A 115 -14.28 -19.35 5.38
CA ARG A 115 -13.51 -19.78 4.20
C ARG A 115 -14.31 -20.57 3.18
N LYS A 116 -15.50 -21.05 3.55
CA LYS A 116 -16.38 -21.82 2.66
C LYS A 116 -17.29 -20.93 1.82
N ALA A 117 -17.53 -19.72 2.29
CA ALA A 117 -18.41 -18.78 1.59
C ALA A 117 -17.75 -18.23 0.32
N SER A 118 -18.57 -18.04 -0.70
CA SER A 118 -18.26 -17.17 -1.83
C SER A 118 -18.84 -15.79 -1.58
N TYR A 119 -18.11 -14.76 -2.00
CA TYR A 119 -18.55 -13.38 -1.81
C TYR A 119 -18.43 -12.60 -3.13
N GLN A 120 -19.45 -11.81 -3.39
CA GLN A 120 -19.44 -10.80 -4.43
C GLN A 120 -19.65 -9.43 -3.78
N ALA A 121 -18.76 -8.48 -4.12
CA ALA A 121 -18.88 -7.10 -3.68
C ALA A 121 -19.37 -6.23 -4.84
N THR A 122 -20.33 -5.34 -4.58
CA THR A 122 -20.71 -4.26 -5.49
C THR A 122 -20.24 -2.95 -4.88
N ILE A 123 -19.28 -2.30 -5.54
CA ILE A 123 -18.84 -0.94 -5.21
C ILE A 123 -19.69 0.01 -6.04
N LYS A 124 -20.65 0.67 -5.39
CA LYS A 124 -21.47 1.71 -6.01
C LYS A 124 -20.68 3.01 -6.04
N THR A 125 -20.53 3.59 -7.21
CA THR A 125 -19.80 4.86 -7.38
C THR A 125 -20.65 5.89 -8.14
N ASN A 126 -20.29 7.17 -7.98
CA ASN A 126 -20.87 8.26 -8.76
C ASN A 126 -20.59 8.17 -10.28
N ARG A 127 -19.84 7.15 -10.72
CA ARG A 127 -19.50 6.89 -12.14
C ARG A 127 -20.12 5.61 -12.67
N GLY A 128 -20.77 4.82 -11.82
CA GLY A 128 -21.35 3.52 -12.09
C GLY A 128 -20.86 2.45 -11.13
N ASP A 129 -21.47 1.29 -11.21
CA ASP A 129 -21.22 0.17 -10.32
C ASP A 129 -20.04 -0.68 -10.82
N ILE A 130 -19.23 -1.14 -9.87
CA ILE A 130 -18.13 -2.07 -10.10
C ILE A 130 -18.40 -3.32 -9.29
N VAL A 131 -18.58 -4.46 -9.96
CA VAL A 131 -18.88 -5.74 -9.32
C VAL A 131 -17.62 -6.59 -9.26
N ILE A 132 -17.29 -7.13 -8.10
CA ILE A 132 -16.06 -7.87 -7.84
C ILE A 132 -16.39 -9.23 -7.25
N ASN A 133 -15.91 -10.31 -7.85
CA ASN A 133 -15.88 -11.62 -7.23
C ASN A 133 -14.67 -11.71 -6.32
N LEU A 134 -14.87 -11.95 -5.03
CA LEU A 134 -13.80 -11.98 -4.03
C LEU A 134 -13.13 -13.37 -4.00
N LEU A 135 -11.81 -13.42 -3.93
CA LEU A 135 -10.98 -14.63 -3.97
C LEU A 135 -10.80 -15.23 -2.55
N ASN A 136 -11.90 -15.56 -1.89
CA ASN A 136 -11.93 -15.96 -0.48
C ASN A 136 -11.08 -17.21 -0.17
N THR A 137 -10.96 -18.15 -1.11
CA THR A 137 -10.14 -19.34 -0.95
C THR A 137 -8.64 -19.05 -1.05
N LYS A 138 -8.24 -17.97 -1.76
CA LYS A 138 -6.84 -17.60 -2.01
C LYS A 138 -6.33 -16.55 -1.03
N ALA A 139 -7.20 -15.65 -0.59
CA ALA A 139 -6.87 -14.53 0.29
C ALA A 139 -7.95 -14.36 1.39
N PRO A 140 -8.17 -15.39 2.23
CA PRO A 140 -9.31 -15.40 3.18
C PRO A 140 -9.24 -14.29 4.22
N CYS A 141 -8.07 -13.93 4.72
CA CYS A 141 -7.95 -12.87 5.72
C CYS A 141 -8.15 -11.49 5.10
N THR A 142 -7.69 -11.29 3.88
CA THR A 142 -7.92 -10.07 3.11
C THR A 142 -9.39 -9.89 2.79
N VAL A 143 -10.06 -10.95 2.29
CA VAL A 143 -11.50 -10.92 2.01
C VAL A 143 -12.29 -10.69 3.29
N ASN A 144 -11.96 -11.36 4.39
CA ASN A 144 -12.60 -11.15 5.68
C ASN A 144 -12.48 -9.69 6.16
N SER A 145 -11.30 -9.08 6.03
CA SER A 145 -11.09 -7.66 6.35
C SER A 145 -11.93 -6.75 5.45
N PHE A 146 -11.95 -7.00 4.14
CA PHE A 146 -12.72 -6.19 3.18
C PHE A 146 -14.23 -6.27 3.46
N VAL A 147 -14.76 -7.47 3.66
CA VAL A 147 -16.18 -7.72 4.01
C VAL A 147 -16.53 -7.04 5.33
N TYR A 148 -15.69 -7.16 6.35
CA TYR A 148 -15.88 -6.49 7.64
C TYR A 148 -15.92 -4.97 7.49
N LEU A 149 -14.98 -4.38 6.76
CA LEU A 149 -14.93 -2.93 6.53
C LEU A 149 -16.17 -2.45 5.76
N ALA A 150 -16.61 -3.19 4.74
CA ALA A 150 -17.85 -2.90 4.02
C ALA A 150 -19.06 -2.92 4.96
N SER A 151 -19.19 -3.94 5.85
CA SER A 151 -20.27 -4.03 6.83
C SER A 151 -20.29 -2.89 7.86
N LYS A 152 -19.18 -2.16 8.00
CA LYS A 152 -19.05 -0.97 8.87
C LYS A 152 -19.18 0.35 8.10
N ASN A 153 -19.64 0.32 6.85
CA ASN A 153 -19.72 1.49 5.96
C ASN A 153 -18.39 2.25 5.86
N TYR A 154 -17.26 1.52 6.03
CA TYR A 154 -15.93 2.14 6.06
C TYR A 154 -15.58 2.83 4.75
N PHE A 155 -16.04 2.29 3.63
CA PHE A 155 -15.76 2.82 2.30
C PHE A 155 -16.79 3.85 1.82
N SER A 156 -17.94 3.97 2.49
CA SER A 156 -19.04 4.86 2.05
C SER A 156 -18.63 6.32 2.11
N ASN A 157 -18.95 7.06 1.05
CA ASN A 157 -18.57 8.46 0.85
C ASN A 157 -17.04 8.70 0.89
N THR A 158 -16.26 7.78 0.31
CA THR A 158 -14.80 7.91 0.18
C THR A 158 -14.39 8.10 -1.28
N THR A 159 -13.27 8.75 -1.50
CA THR A 159 -12.77 9.00 -2.87
C THR A 159 -11.65 8.04 -3.24
N CYS A 160 -11.60 7.63 -4.52
CA CYS A 160 -10.41 7.01 -5.08
C CYS A 160 -9.38 8.11 -5.32
N HIS A 161 -8.34 8.10 -4.53
CA HIS A 161 -7.41 9.24 -4.37
C HIS A 161 -6.22 9.21 -5.34
N ARG A 162 -5.99 8.11 -6.07
CA ARG A 162 -4.87 7.99 -7.00
C ARG A 162 -5.26 7.22 -8.25
N LEU A 163 -4.96 7.80 -9.40
CA LEU A 163 -5.03 7.17 -10.71
C LEU A 163 -3.63 7.17 -11.33
N VAL A 164 -3.18 6.01 -11.83
CA VAL A 164 -1.93 5.90 -12.57
C VAL A 164 -2.24 5.46 -14.00
N THR A 165 -1.74 6.22 -14.99
CA THR A 165 -2.01 6.03 -16.41
C THR A 165 -0.73 5.76 -17.22
N THR A 166 0.43 5.72 -16.56
CA THR A 166 1.75 5.50 -17.18
C THR A 166 2.54 4.45 -16.39
N GLY A 167 3.19 3.53 -17.06
CA GLY A 167 3.96 2.44 -16.43
C GLY A 167 3.08 1.35 -15.82
N ILE A 168 2.23 1.72 -14.87
CA ILE A 168 1.19 0.85 -14.29
C ILE A 168 -0.20 1.48 -14.49
N PHE A 169 -1.27 0.67 -14.47
CA PHE A 169 -2.60 1.09 -14.87
C PHE A 169 -3.62 0.73 -13.78
N VAL A 170 -3.70 1.58 -12.77
CA VAL A 170 -4.49 1.31 -11.56
C VAL A 170 -5.28 2.54 -11.09
N LEU A 171 -6.46 2.30 -10.52
CA LEU A 171 -7.23 3.26 -9.73
C LEU A 171 -7.19 2.79 -8.27
N GLN A 172 -6.61 3.59 -7.37
CA GLN A 172 -6.44 3.26 -5.95
C GLN A 172 -7.48 3.98 -5.09
N CYS A 173 -8.10 3.23 -4.20
CA CYS A 173 -9.21 3.63 -3.33
C CYS A 173 -9.00 3.10 -1.90
N GLY A 174 -10.00 3.26 -1.03
CA GLY A 174 -10.06 2.61 0.28
C GLY A 174 -9.43 3.40 1.42
N ASP A 175 -9.09 4.67 1.19
CA ASP A 175 -8.69 5.62 2.23
C ASP A 175 -9.79 6.65 2.50
N PRO A 176 -10.45 6.63 3.66
CA PRO A 176 -11.48 7.61 4.01
C PRO A 176 -11.00 9.05 4.06
N THR A 177 -9.70 9.28 4.24
CA THR A 177 -9.13 10.63 4.26
C THR A 177 -8.91 11.19 2.85
N GLY A 178 -8.86 10.34 1.82
CA GLY A 178 -8.58 10.72 0.44
C GLY A 178 -7.15 11.20 0.20
N THR A 179 -6.24 11.02 1.15
CA THR A 179 -4.84 11.48 1.07
C THR A 179 -3.85 10.40 0.64
N GLY A 180 -4.27 9.13 0.65
CA GLY A 180 -3.41 7.97 0.46
C GLY A 180 -2.62 7.56 1.71
N GLN A 181 -2.84 8.23 2.85
CA GLN A 181 -2.14 7.96 4.12
C GLN A 181 -3.05 7.31 5.18
N GLY A 182 -4.35 7.28 4.93
CA GLY A 182 -5.32 6.75 5.87
C GLY A 182 -5.43 5.22 5.82
N GLY A 183 -5.93 4.64 6.93
CA GLY A 183 -6.15 3.21 7.08
C GLY A 183 -7.11 2.87 8.21
N PRO A 184 -7.42 1.57 8.41
CA PRO A 184 -8.46 1.12 9.33
C PRO A 184 -8.00 1.08 10.80
N GLY A 185 -6.74 1.45 11.08
CA GLY A 185 -6.15 1.37 12.42
C GLY A 185 -5.61 -0.02 12.76
N TYR A 186 -5.49 -0.89 11.78
CA TYR A 186 -4.82 -2.18 11.88
C TYR A 186 -4.13 -2.54 10.55
N ARG A 187 -3.25 -3.53 10.62
CA ARG A 187 -2.55 -4.12 9.48
C ARG A 187 -2.57 -5.64 9.55
N PHE A 188 -2.37 -6.30 8.41
CA PHE A 188 -2.32 -7.75 8.33
C PHE A 188 -1.38 -8.23 7.22
N ALA A 189 -1.03 -9.51 7.29
CA ALA A 189 -0.07 -10.16 6.40
C ALA A 189 -0.57 -10.25 4.96
N ASP A 190 0.38 -10.39 4.04
CA ASP A 190 0.12 -10.63 2.63
C ASP A 190 -0.37 -12.06 2.40
N GLU A 191 -1.24 -12.23 1.40
CA GLU A 191 -1.77 -13.50 0.95
C GLU A 191 -1.65 -13.62 -0.58
N ASN A 192 -1.72 -14.83 -1.10
CA ASN A 192 -1.82 -15.08 -2.55
C ASN A 192 -0.71 -14.43 -3.40
N LEU A 193 0.51 -14.32 -2.87
CA LEU A 193 1.63 -13.68 -3.58
C LEU A 193 2.39 -14.63 -4.53
N SER A 194 2.27 -15.94 -4.33
CA SER A 194 3.01 -16.93 -5.16
C SER A 194 2.65 -16.74 -6.63
N ARG A 195 3.62 -16.32 -7.44
CA ARG A 195 3.45 -16.03 -8.88
C ARG A 195 2.32 -15.03 -9.19
N ALA A 196 2.03 -14.10 -8.27
CA ALA A 196 0.99 -13.10 -8.49
C ALA A 196 1.29 -12.25 -9.72
N THR A 197 0.27 -12.10 -10.57
CA THR A 197 0.26 -11.22 -11.74
C THR A 197 -0.96 -10.31 -11.67
N TYR A 198 -0.90 -9.20 -12.38
CA TYR A 198 -1.92 -8.16 -12.30
C TYR A 198 -2.48 -7.81 -13.69
N PRO A 199 -3.16 -8.77 -14.35
CA PRO A 199 -3.89 -8.47 -15.57
C PRO A 199 -5.03 -7.50 -15.32
N ALA A 200 -5.60 -6.93 -16.39
CA ALA A 200 -6.82 -6.14 -16.30
C ALA A 200 -7.91 -6.91 -15.54
N ALA A 201 -8.74 -6.20 -14.80
CA ALA A 201 -9.76 -6.69 -13.89
C ALA A 201 -9.25 -7.26 -12.55
N THR A 202 -7.95 -7.28 -12.27
CA THR A 202 -7.44 -7.65 -10.93
C THR A 202 -7.79 -6.59 -9.89
N VAL A 203 -8.18 -7.04 -8.69
CA VAL A 203 -8.30 -6.20 -7.50
C VAL A 203 -7.29 -6.68 -6.47
N ALA A 204 -6.41 -5.78 -6.02
CA ALA A 204 -5.34 -6.12 -5.08
C ALA A 204 -5.18 -5.08 -3.97
N MET A 205 -4.63 -5.51 -2.83
CA MET A 205 -4.33 -4.61 -1.71
C MET A 205 -3.17 -3.69 -2.04
N ALA A 206 -3.32 -2.41 -1.70
CA ALA A 206 -2.19 -1.49 -1.62
C ALA A 206 -1.55 -1.62 -0.23
N ASN A 207 -0.22 -1.58 -0.19
CA ASN A 207 0.56 -1.68 1.05
C ASN A 207 1.79 -0.76 1.01
N ALA A 208 2.43 -0.57 2.17
CA ALA A 208 3.67 0.18 2.34
C ALA A 208 4.89 -0.75 2.59
N GLY A 209 4.81 -1.97 2.11
CA GLY A 209 5.80 -3.04 2.29
C GLY A 209 5.15 -4.32 2.84
N PRO A 210 5.91 -5.40 3.03
CA PRO A 210 5.39 -6.69 3.45
C PRO A 210 4.61 -6.62 4.76
N GLY A 211 3.43 -7.25 4.78
CA GLY A 211 2.60 -7.35 5.99
C GLY A 211 1.95 -6.05 6.45
N THR A 212 1.82 -5.06 5.57
CA THR A 212 1.21 -3.75 5.88
C THR A 212 -0.13 -3.52 5.18
N ASN A 213 -0.83 -4.57 4.78
CA ASN A 213 -2.18 -4.45 4.24
C ASN A 213 -3.11 -3.79 5.26
N GLY A 214 -3.96 -2.90 4.81
CA GLY A 214 -4.94 -2.18 5.63
C GLY A 214 -6.31 -2.15 4.97
N SER A 215 -6.75 -0.97 4.55
CA SER A 215 -8.03 -0.78 3.84
C SER A 215 -7.85 -0.35 2.38
N GLN A 216 -6.67 0.13 2.00
CA GLN A 216 -6.45 0.62 0.65
C GLN A 216 -6.29 -0.52 -0.34
N PHE A 217 -6.92 -0.39 -1.50
CA PHE A 217 -6.86 -1.34 -2.59
C PHE A 217 -6.80 -0.64 -3.93
N PHE A 218 -6.39 -1.35 -4.97
CA PHE A 218 -6.40 -0.82 -6.32
C PHE A 218 -7.10 -1.75 -7.30
N LEU A 219 -7.69 -1.14 -8.31
CA LEU A 219 -8.42 -1.74 -9.40
C LEU A 219 -7.55 -1.63 -10.67
N VAL A 220 -7.17 -2.76 -11.23
CA VAL A 220 -6.33 -2.82 -12.44
C VAL A 220 -7.23 -2.70 -13.66
N TYR A 221 -7.12 -1.61 -14.43
CA TYR A 221 -7.97 -1.39 -15.60
C TYR A 221 -7.32 -1.76 -16.94
N LYS A 222 -6.01 -2.04 -16.95
CA LYS A 222 -5.21 -2.52 -18.08
C LYS A 222 -4.07 -3.38 -17.54
N ASN A 223 -3.61 -4.36 -18.30
CA ASN A 223 -2.50 -5.24 -17.89
C ASN A 223 -1.33 -4.42 -17.35
N THR A 224 -0.88 -4.76 -16.15
CA THR A 224 0.09 -4.01 -15.38
C THR A 224 1.21 -4.92 -14.91
N ALA A 225 2.45 -4.53 -15.21
CA ALA A 225 3.64 -5.22 -14.71
C ALA A 225 4.02 -4.68 -13.34
N LEU A 226 3.67 -5.42 -12.30
CA LEU A 226 4.03 -5.14 -10.91
C LEU A 226 4.74 -6.38 -10.32
N PRO A 227 5.71 -6.19 -9.41
CA PRO A 227 6.27 -7.30 -8.65
C PRO A 227 5.18 -7.96 -7.79
N PRO A 228 5.30 -9.26 -7.45
CA PRO A 228 4.29 -10.01 -6.72
C PRO A 228 4.25 -9.66 -5.22
N ASN A 229 4.10 -8.37 -4.90
CA ASN A 229 4.14 -7.82 -3.54
C ASN A 229 2.77 -7.32 -3.05
N TYR A 230 1.73 -7.43 -3.87
CA TYR A 230 0.40 -6.89 -3.57
C TYR A 230 -0.62 -8.03 -3.60
N THR A 231 -1.31 -8.28 -2.50
CA THR A 231 -2.26 -9.39 -2.36
C THR A 231 -3.43 -9.28 -3.35
N PRO A 232 -3.51 -10.11 -4.42
CA PRO A 232 -4.70 -10.17 -5.26
C PRO A 232 -5.83 -10.86 -4.49
N PHE A 233 -6.95 -10.16 -4.28
CA PHE A 233 -8.07 -10.68 -3.49
C PHE A 233 -9.43 -10.62 -4.19
N GLY A 234 -9.47 -10.12 -5.42
CA GLY A 234 -10.70 -10.04 -6.21
C GLY A 234 -10.47 -9.95 -7.71
N THR A 235 -11.53 -10.21 -8.46
CA THR A 235 -11.59 -10.04 -9.91
C THR A 235 -12.84 -9.24 -10.26
N ILE A 236 -12.72 -8.18 -11.04
CA ILE A 236 -13.84 -7.38 -11.52
C ILE A 236 -14.67 -8.22 -12.49
N ALA A 237 -15.92 -8.47 -12.13
CA ALA A 237 -16.89 -9.21 -12.93
C ALA A 237 -17.71 -8.30 -13.85
N ALA A 238 -17.95 -7.05 -13.41
CA ALA A 238 -18.62 -6.02 -14.20
C ALA A 238 -18.13 -4.61 -13.81
N GLY A 239 -18.29 -3.63 -14.70
CA GLY A 239 -17.92 -2.24 -14.43
C GLY A 239 -16.45 -1.91 -14.72
N LEU A 240 -15.68 -2.77 -15.39
CA LEU A 240 -14.31 -2.45 -15.80
C LEU A 240 -14.26 -1.22 -16.73
N ASN A 241 -15.26 -1.08 -17.60
CA ASN A 241 -15.40 0.08 -18.48
C ASN A 241 -15.58 1.40 -17.73
N VAL A 242 -16.19 1.39 -16.55
CA VAL A 242 -16.31 2.59 -15.67
C VAL A 242 -14.92 3.11 -15.30
N ILE A 243 -14.02 2.22 -14.91
CA ILE A 243 -12.65 2.57 -14.53
C ILE A 243 -11.84 3.02 -15.75
N GLN A 244 -12.05 2.37 -16.89
CA GLN A 244 -11.40 2.72 -18.17
C GLN A 244 -11.80 4.11 -18.65
N GLN A 245 -13.07 4.51 -18.51
CA GLN A 245 -13.54 5.85 -18.82
C GLN A 245 -12.87 6.90 -17.92
N VAL A 246 -12.81 6.66 -16.61
CA VAL A 246 -12.08 7.54 -15.68
C VAL A 246 -10.60 7.65 -16.08
N ALA A 247 -9.99 6.54 -16.45
CA ALA A 247 -8.60 6.53 -16.89
C ALA A 247 -8.36 7.28 -18.20
N ALA A 248 -9.31 7.24 -19.13
CA ALA A 248 -9.26 7.99 -20.39
C ALA A 248 -9.28 9.51 -20.16
N ALA A 249 -10.00 10.00 -19.16
CA ALA A 249 -9.96 11.40 -18.75
C ALA A 249 -8.61 11.82 -18.14
N GLY A 250 -7.85 10.86 -17.63
CA GLY A 250 -6.50 11.02 -17.13
C GLY A 250 -6.39 11.48 -15.68
N ALA A 251 -5.14 11.58 -15.20
CA ALA A 251 -4.80 12.13 -13.90
C ALA A 251 -4.55 13.64 -13.96
N ASP A 252 -4.66 14.32 -12.82
CA ASP A 252 -4.45 15.77 -12.68
C ASP A 252 -2.98 16.19 -12.89
N ARG A 253 -2.05 15.25 -12.75
CA ARG A 253 -0.61 15.48 -12.96
C ARG A 253 -0.15 15.03 -14.35
N LYS A 254 0.73 15.82 -14.96
CA LYS A 254 1.34 15.53 -16.27
C LYS A 254 2.13 14.21 -16.31
N THR A 255 2.60 13.74 -15.16
CA THR A 255 3.30 12.45 -15.02
C THR A 255 2.39 11.23 -15.23
N GLY A 256 1.06 11.44 -15.25
CA GLY A 256 0.09 10.36 -15.30
C GLY A 256 -0.11 9.62 -13.98
N ASP A 257 0.41 10.13 -12.86
CA ASP A 257 0.22 9.63 -11.50
C ASP A 257 -0.26 10.76 -10.59
N GLY A 258 -1.53 10.75 -10.23
CA GLY A 258 -2.17 11.81 -9.45
C GLY A 258 -3.61 11.50 -9.11
N HIS A 259 -4.41 12.52 -8.76
CA HIS A 259 -5.84 12.32 -8.59
C HIS A 259 -6.51 12.12 -9.95
N PRO A 260 -7.54 11.27 -10.06
CA PRO A 260 -8.33 11.21 -11.30
C PRO A 260 -8.97 12.58 -11.57
N LYS A 261 -8.84 13.09 -12.82
CA LYS A 261 -9.51 14.33 -13.23
C LYS A 261 -11.01 14.23 -13.05
N GLU A 262 -11.56 13.09 -13.39
CA GLU A 262 -12.94 12.74 -13.08
C GLU A 262 -12.98 12.09 -11.69
N LYS A 263 -13.40 12.86 -10.69
CA LYS A 263 -13.51 12.40 -9.30
C LYS A 263 -14.39 11.16 -9.24
N VAL A 264 -13.85 10.10 -8.62
CA VAL A 264 -14.57 8.86 -8.30
C VAL A 264 -14.86 8.84 -6.81
N VAL A 265 -16.13 8.76 -6.47
CA VAL A 265 -16.62 8.64 -5.08
C VAL A 265 -17.27 7.28 -4.93
N ILE A 266 -16.80 6.48 -3.98
CA ILE A 266 -17.50 5.28 -3.54
C ILE A 266 -18.66 5.74 -2.66
N GLU A 267 -19.89 5.55 -3.14
CA GLU A 267 -21.10 5.89 -2.39
C GLU A 267 -21.39 4.82 -1.35
N ASP A 268 -21.26 3.55 -1.73
CA ASP A 268 -21.47 2.40 -0.87
C ASP A 268 -20.73 1.15 -1.37
N VAL A 269 -20.54 0.16 -0.47
CA VAL A 269 -20.01 -1.17 -0.82
C VAL A 269 -20.93 -2.21 -0.18
N THR A 270 -21.68 -2.93 -1.02
CA THR A 270 -22.54 -4.02 -0.58
C THR A 270 -21.87 -5.38 -0.83
N ILE A 271 -22.10 -6.33 0.08
CA ILE A 271 -21.56 -7.68 -0.01
C ILE A 271 -22.72 -8.68 -0.13
N LYS A 272 -22.68 -9.46 -1.20
CA LYS A 272 -23.55 -10.63 -1.38
C LYS A 272 -22.73 -11.89 -1.06
N LYS A 273 -23.21 -12.65 -0.06
CA LYS A 273 -22.71 -13.98 0.25
C LYS A 273 -23.52 -14.99 -0.57
N THR A 274 -22.83 -15.90 -1.27
CA THR A 274 -23.44 -16.95 -2.10
C THR A 274 -22.98 -18.33 -1.65
#